data_ffbf06cb342cba348a03edc7802c2864
#
_entry.id   ffbf06cb342cba348a03edc7802c2864
#
_cell.length_a   1.000
_cell.length_b   1.000
_cell.length_c   1.000
_cell.angle_alpha   90.00
_cell.angle_beta   90.00
_cell.angle_gamma   90.00
#
_symmetry.space_group_name_H-M   'P 1'
#
loop_
_entity.id
_entity.type
_entity.pdbx_description
1 polymer ?
#
loop_
_entity_poly.entity_id
_entity_poly.type
_entity_poly.pdbx_seq_one_letter_code
_entity_poly.pdbx_strand_id
1 'polypeptide(L)'
;MRRSKFSEEQIIRILRDAEASGLTAAAACRKHAISEQTFYRWRQKYGGLEVSDARRLKELELENGRLKRLVAERDLAIEVMKEIAAKKW
;
A
#
# COMPACT_ATOMS: atom_id res chain seq x y z
N MET A 1 3.35 -10.34 -15.08
CA MET A 1 3.52 -9.94 -13.70
C MET A 1 2.40 -10.48 -12.84
N ARG A 2 2.73 -11.18 -11.79
CA ARG A 2 1.71 -11.76 -10.92
C ARG A 2 1.17 -10.75 -9.94
N ARG A 3 -0.14 -10.67 -9.86
CA ARG A 3 -0.78 -9.91 -8.80
C ARG A 3 -0.78 -10.73 -7.53
N SER A 4 -0.66 -10.07 -6.40
CA SER A 4 -0.85 -10.72 -5.12
C SER A 4 -2.29 -11.23 -5.04
N LYS A 5 -2.47 -12.44 -4.52
CA LYS A 5 -3.80 -13.01 -4.31
C LYS A 5 -4.56 -12.32 -3.20
N PHE A 6 -3.86 -11.58 -2.36
CA PHE A 6 -4.43 -10.99 -1.16
C PHE A 6 -4.23 -9.48 -1.16
N SER A 7 -5.28 -8.76 -0.77
CA SER A 7 -5.18 -7.33 -0.52
C SER A 7 -4.48 -7.09 0.83
N GLU A 8 -4.02 -5.88 1.05
CA GLU A 8 -3.41 -5.52 2.34
C GLU A 8 -4.35 -5.79 3.50
N GLU A 9 -5.64 -5.48 3.32
CA GLU A 9 -6.66 -5.72 4.32
C GLU A 9 -6.78 -7.21 4.65
N GLN A 10 -6.79 -8.06 3.62
CA GLN A 10 -6.84 -9.50 3.81
C GLN A 10 -5.59 -10.02 4.51
N ILE A 11 -4.43 -9.52 4.14
CA ILE A 11 -3.16 -9.90 4.77
C ILE A 11 -3.19 -9.60 6.27
N ILE A 12 -3.64 -8.41 6.63
CA ILE A 12 -3.71 -8.01 8.04
C ILE A 12 -4.72 -8.86 8.79
N ARG A 13 -5.84 -9.20 8.17
CA ARG A 13 -6.83 -10.10 8.79
C ARG A 13 -6.24 -11.48 9.06
N ILE A 14 -5.48 -12.02 8.11
CA ILE A 14 -4.83 -13.31 8.27
C ILE A 14 -3.85 -13.26 9.45
N LEU A 15 -3.04 -12.22 9.53
CA LEU A 15 -2.09 -12.06 10.63
C LEU A 15 -2.79 -11.93 11.98
N ARG A 16 -3.87 -11.18 12.02
CA ARG A 16 -4.65 -10.99 13.25
C ARG A 16 -5.36 -12.27 13.67
N ASP A 17 -5.92 -13.00 12.71
CA ASP A 17 -6.57 -14.27 12.98
C ASP A 17 -5.58 -15.28 13.58
N ALA A 18 -4.39 -15.35 13.00
CA ALA A 18 -3.35 -16.24 13.49
C ALA A 18 -2.94 -15.90 14.92
N GLU A 19 -2.80 -14.62 15.21
CA GLU A 19 -2.43 -14.15 16.54
C GLU A 19 -3.52 -14.41 17.57
N ALA A 20 -4.76 -14.06 17.22
CA ALA A 20 -5.91 -14.24 18.11
C ALA A 20 -6.20 -15.71 18.40
N SER A 21 -5.99 -16.59 17.43
CA SER A 21 -6.23 -18.02 17.58
C SER A 21 -5.03 -18.75 18.16
N GLY A 22 -3.93 -18.08 18.41
CA GLY A 22 -2.71 -18.71 18.93
C GLY A 22 -2.08 -19.70 17.98
N LEU A 23 -2.29 -19.54 16.68
CA LEU A 23 -1.74 -20.46 15.69
C LEU A 23 -0.24 -20.26 15.52
N THR A 24 0.46 -21.37 15.27
CA THR A 24 1.84 -21.29 14.87
C THR A 24 1.90 -20.78 13.42
N ALA A 25 3.08 -20.31 13.02
CA ALA A 25 3.27 -19.87 11.64
C ALA A 25 2.93 -20.96 10.64
N ALA A 26 3.37 -22.20 10.92
CA ALA A 26 3.09 -23.35 10.06
C ALA A 26 1.57 -23.61 9.94
N ALA A 27 0.87 -23.54 11.05
CA ALA A 27 -0.56 -23.79 11.08
C ALA A 27 -1.34 -22.70 10.32
N ALA A 28 -0.94 -21.44 10.52
CA ALA A 28 -1.55 -20.31 9.81
C ALA A 28 -1.32 -20.42 8.31
N CYS A 29 -0.12 -20.80 7.91
CA CYS A 29 0.21 -20.98 6.50
C CYS A 29 -0.62 -22.07 5.85
N ARG A 30 -0.83 -23.18 6.55
CA ARG A 30 -1.68 -24.25 6.04
C ARG A 30 -3.14 -23.82 5.93
N LYS A 31 -3.63 -23.11 6.92
CA LYS A 31 -5.00 -22.63 6.93
C LYS A 31 -5.31 -21.71 5.76
N HIS A 32 -4.38 -20.84 5.45
CA HIS A 32 -4.56 -19.82 4.42
C HIS A 32 -3.87 -20.13 3.09
N ALA A 33 -3.28 -21.31 2.96
CA ALA A 33 -2.61 -21.78 1.75
C ALA A 33 -1.51 -20.81 1.28
N ILE A 34 -0.67 -20.40 2.19
CA ILE A 34 0.48 -19.54 1.91
C ILE A 34 1.75 -20.20 2.40
N SER A 35 2.89 -19.76 1.85
CA SER A 35 4.18 -20.26 2.31
C SER A 35 4.60 -19.57 3.60
N GLU A 36 5.45 -20.24 4.39
CA GLU A 36 5.98 -19.64 5.61
C GLU A 36 6.79 -18.38 5.31
N GLN A 37 7.52 -18.41 4.19
CA GLN A 37 8.31 -17.27 3.76
C GLN A 37 7.41 -16.05 3.52
N THR A 38 6.28 -16.24 2.85
CA THR A 38 5.29 -15.20 2.62
C THR A 38 4.71 -14.69 3.94
N PHE A 39 4.38 -15.62 4.85
CA PHE A 39 3.82 -15.27 6.14
C PHE A 39 4.77 -14.39 6.95
N TYR A 40 6.05 -14.75 7.02
CA TYR A 40 7.04 -13.97 7.75
C TYR A 40 7.28 -12.60 7.11
N ARG A 41 7.26 -12.53 5.79
CA ARG A 41 7.37 -11.26 5.07
C ARG A 41 6.19 -10.34 5.42
N TRP A 42 4.99 -10.89 5.46
CA TRP A 42 3.80 -10.13 5.84
C TRP A 42 3.86 -9.65 7.28
N ARG A 43 4.30 -10.52 8.17
CA ARG A 43 4.42 -10.16 9.58
C ARG A 43 5.40 -9.01 9.77
N GLN A 44 6.50 -9.03 9.04
CA GLN A 44 7.49 -7.97 9.10
C GLN A 44 6.93 -6.65 8.57
N LYS A 45 6.19 -6.71 7.48
CA LYS A 45 5.65 -5.51 6.82
C LYS A 45 4.40 -4.96 7.52
N TYR A 46 3.51 -5.84 7.95
CA TYR A 46 2.19 -5.44 8.45
C TYR A 46 1.93 -5.83 9.90
N GLY A 47 2.87 -6.43 10.57
CA GLY A 47 2.70 -6.82 11.97
C GLY A 47 2.40 -5.61 12.84
N GLY A 48 1.42 -5.77 13.73
CA GLY A 48 1.00 -4.66 14.59
C GLY A 48 -0.07 -3.75 14.01
N LEU A 49 -0.41 -3.92 12.73
CA LEU A 49 -1.45 -3.11 12.12
C LEU A 49 -2.83 -3.75 12.27
N GLU A 50 -3.85 -2.92 12.29
CA GLU A 50 -5.23 -3.34 12.28
C GLU A 50 -5.82 -3.17 10.87
N VAL A 51 -7.00 -3.76 10.63
CA VAL A 51 -7.66 -3.63 9.32
C VAL A 51 -7.94 -2.16 8.98
N SER A 52 -8.30 -1.36 9.99
CA SER A 52 -8.53 0.07 9.80
C SER A 52 -7.27 0.80 9.34
N ASP A 53 -6.09 0.35 9.81
CA ASP A 53 -4.82 0.92 9.38
C ASP A 53 -4.54 0.62 7.92
N ALA A 54 -4.90 -0.59 7.46
CA ALA A 54 -4.73 -0.94 6.04
C ALA A 54 -5.57 -0.03 5.15
N ARG A 55 -6.81 0.24 5.55
CA ARG A 55 -7.68 1.16 4.82
C ARG A 55 -7.10 2.56 4.79
N ARG A 56 -6.60 3.00 5.92
CA ARG A 56 -5.99 4.32 6.05
C ARG A 56 -4.76 4.45 5.16
N LEU A 57 -3.91 3.43 5.13
CA LEU A 57 -2.73 3.41 4.26
C LEU A 57 -3.13 3.52 2.80
N LYS A 58 -4.15 2.76 2.40
CA LYS A 58 -4.63 2.79 1.03
C LYS A 58 -5.15 4.17 0.65
N GLU A 59 -5.92 4.80 1.52
CA GLU A 59 -6.41 6.16 1.32
C GLU A 59 -5.26 7.15 1.17
N LEU A 60 -4.26 7.03 2.03
CA LEU A 60 -3.10 7.92 1.99
C LEU A 60 -2.27 7.72 0.72
N GLU A 61 -2.12 6.49 0.25
CA GLU A 61 -1.42 6.20 -0.99
C GLU A 61 -2.14 6.83 -2.19
N LEU A 62 -3.46 6.71 -2.23
CA LEU A 62 -4.27 7.31 -3.28
C LEU A 62 -4.18 8.82 -3.26
N GLU A 63 -4.29 9.42 -2.07
CA GLU A 63 -4.19 10.85 -1.90
C GLU A 63 -2.81 11.37 -2.28
N ASN A 64 -1.76 10.64 -1.91
CA ASN A 64 -0.39 10.99 -2.26
C ASN A 64 -0.21 10.99 -3.78
N GLY A 65 -0.73 9.98 -4.46
CA GLY A 65 -0.67 9.91 -5.92
C GLY A 65 -1.40 11.06 -6.58
N ARG A 66 -2.58 11.41 -6.05
CA ARG A 66 -3.35 12.54 -6.55
C ARG A 66 -2.62 13.85 -6.38
N LEU A 67 -2.05 14.08 -5.21
CA LEU A 67 -1.30 15.30 -4.91
C LEU A 67 -0.06 15.42 -5.79
N LYS A 68 0.65 14.33 -6.01
CA LYS A 68 1.83 14.32 -6.88
C LYS A 68 1.46 14.71 -8.30
N ARG A 69 0.32 14.21 -8.81
CA ARG A 69 -0.15 14.59 -10.13
C ARG A 69 -0.49 16.06 -10.22
N LEU A 70 -1.18 16.58 -9.22
CA LEU A 70 -1.55 17.98 -9.20
C LEU A 70 -0.33 18.89 -9.18
N VAL A 71 0.68 18.53 -8.39
CA VAL A 71 1.92 19.31 -8.33
C VAL A 71 2.62 19.29 -9.69
N ALA A 72 2.73 18.12 -10.31
CA ALA A 72 3.36 18.00 -11.62
C ALA A 72 2.64 18.82 -12.68
N GLU A 73 1.31 18.79 -12.70
CA GLU A 73 0.52 19.57 -13.64
C GLU A 73 0.69 21.07 -13.44
N ARG A 74 0.75 21.52 -12.20
CA ARG A 74 0.95 22.94 -11.90
C ARG A 74 2.33 23.40 -12.25
N ASP A 75 3.35 22.59 -12.00
CA ASP A 75 4.71 22.90 -12.39
C ASP A 75 4.83 23.06 -13.89
N LEU A 76 4.21 22.15 -14.63
CA LEU A 76 4.19 22.22 -16.08
C LEU A 76 3.51 23.49 -16.57
N ALA A 77 2.39 23.85 -15.98
CA ALA A 77 1.64 25.06 -16.33
C ALA A 77 2.50 26.29 -16.07
N ILE A 78 3.20 26.33 -14.95
CA ILE A 78 4.08 27.45 -14.60
C ILE A 78 5.22 27.58 -15.62
N GLU A 79 5.83 26.46 -16.00
CA GLU A 79 6.90 26.46 -16.99
C GLU A 79 6.41 27.03 -18.33
N VAL A 80 5.25 26.56 -18.78
CA VAL A 80 4.66 27.05 -20.03
C VAL A 80 4.37 28.55 -19.94
N MET A 81 3.83 29.02 -18.84
CA MET A 81 3.55 30.43 -18.65
C MET A 81 4.80 31.29 -18.64
N LYS A 82 5.88 30.78 -18.04
CA LYS A 82 7.18 31.47 -18.06
C LYS A 82 7.74 31.58 -19.46
N GLU A 83 7.60 30.53 -20.25
CA GLU A 83 8.06 30.55 -21.64
C GLU A 83 7.28 31.56 -22.47
N ILE A 84 5.97 31.58 -22.29
CA ILE A 84 5.10 32.55 -23.00
C ILE A 84 5.51 33.98 -22.62
N ALA A 85 5.72 34.23 -21.34
CA ALA A 85 6.12 35.57 -20.89
C ALA A 85 7.49 35.98 -21.46
N ALA A 86 8.42 35.02 -21.53
CA ALA A 86 9.76 35.28 -22.08
C ALA A 86 9.70 35.57 -23.57
N LYS A 87 8.79 34.93 -24.29
CA LYS A 87 8.65 35.10 -25.75
C LYS A 87 7.85 36.35 -26.15
N LYS A 88 7.27 37.00 -25.21
CA LYS A 88 6.43 38.16 -25.48
C LYS A 88 7.19 39.32 -26.07
N TRP A 89 8.49 39.31 -26.02
CA TRP A 89 9.42 40.28 -26.54
C TRP A 89 10.53 39.62 -27.30
#